data_2c612a724563ee302f9f470a2585be8d
#
_entry.id   2c612a724563ee302f9f470a2585be8d
#
_cell.length_a   1.000
_cell.length_b   1.000
_cell.length_c   1.000
_cell.angle_alpha   90.00
_cell.angle_beta   90.00
_cell.angle_gamma   90.00
#
_symmetry.space_group_name_H-M   'P 1'
#
loop_
_entity.id
_entity.type
_entity.pdbx_description
1 polymer ?
#
loop_
_entity_poly.entity_id
_entity_poly.type
_entity_poly.pdbx_seq_one_letter_code
_entity_poly.pdbx_strand_id
1 'polypeptide(L)'
;MTCFDRRDLGLLLLRAGTGGVLAAHGSQKLFGWFGGHGLEGTGQWMESIGYTPGRASATMAGAAETGGGVLLALGLATPAAGAAAAGAMAGAAAVHAPQGFFAQSGGYEYAASLGLTAASLAVTGPGRISLDHLFGHAFNKDWMLPAVFAAVGAATAYVVGSRNRRVRKQAEGEQDPLFEA
;
A
#
# COMPACT_ATOMS: atom_id res chain seq x y z
N MET A 1 29.53 6.19 25.72
CA MET A 1 28.79 4.93 25.54
C MET A 1 27.37 5.32 25.12
N THR A 2 27.04 5.19 23.85
CA THR A 2 25.69 5.46 23.35
C THR A 2 24.81 4.30 23.80
N CYS A 3 24.01 4.52 24.86
CA CYS A 3 22.97 3.57 25.23
C CYS A 3 22.08 3.32 24.02
N PHE A 4 21.88 2.07 23.68
CA PHE A 4 20.97 1.61 22.66
C PHE A 4 19.57 2.16 23.00
N ASP A 5 19.04 3.07 22.18
CA ASP A 5 17.72 3.64 22.44
C ASP A 5 16.66 2.59 22.10
N ARG A 6 15.88 2.21 23.10
CA ARG A 6 14.79 1.22 22.96
C ARG A 6 13.77 1.65 21.90
N ARG A 7 13.60 2.96 21.70
CA ARG A 7 12.73 3.53 20.67
C ARG A 7 13.27 3.26 19.28
N ASP A 8 14.57 3.43 19.04
CA ASP A 8 15.22 3.16 17.76
C ASP A 8 15.13 1.68 17.38
N LEU A 9 15.29 0.79 18.37
CA LEU A 9 15.12 -0.64 18.17
C LEU A 9 13.66 -0.99 17.83
N GLY A 10 12.70 -0.43 18.54
CA GLY A 10 11.28 -0.62 18.26
C GLY A 10 10.89 -0.17 16.84
N LEU A 11 11.38 1.00 16.42
CA LEU A 11 11.18 1.49 15.06
C LEU A 11 11.83 0.60 14.01
N LEU A 12 13.04 0.10 14.25
CA LEU A 12 13.70 -0.86 13.35
C LEU A 12 12.87 -2.13 13.18
N LEU A 13 12.41 -2.73 14.27
CA LEU A 13 11.59 -3.94 14.23
C LEU A 13 10.27 -3.73 13.48
N LEU A 14 9.59 -2.62 13.76
CA LEU A 14 8.34 -2.27 13.05
C LEU A 14 8.59 -2.06 11.54
N ARG A 15 9.64 -1.33 11.18
CA ARG A 15 9.99 -1.09 9.78
C ARG A 15 10.37 -2.38 9.06
N ALA A 16 11.23 -3.21 9.67
CA ALA A 16 11.67 -4.47 9.07
C ALA A 16 10.50 -5.43 8.90
N GLY A 17 9.65 -5.58 9.90
CA GLY A 17 8.47 -6.45 9.83
C GLY A 17 7.45 -5.96 8.81
N THR A 18 6.98 -4.73 8.95
CA THR A 18 5.98 -4.14 8.03
C THR A 18 6.51 -4.04 6.61
N GLY A 19 7.74 -3.54 6.45
CA GLY A 19 8.37 -3.40 5.14
C GLY A 19 8.63 -4.74 4.46
N GLY A 20 9.06 -5.75 5.22
CA GLY A 20 9.26 -7.12 4.71
C GLY A 20 7.95 -7.75 4.21
N VAL A 21 6.87 -7.63 4.97
CA VAL A 21 5.54 -8.12 4.58
C VAL A 21 5.06 -7.41 3.30
N LEU A 22 5.13 -6.08 3.25
CA LEU A 22 4.72 -5.30 2.08
C LEU A 22 5.55 -5.67 0.85
N ALA A 23 6.88 -5.78 1.00
CA ALA A 23 7.77 -6.18 -0.09
C ALA A 23 7.43 -7.58 -0.63
N ALA A 24 7.09 -8.53 0.24
CA ALA A 24 6.66 -9.86 -0.17
C ALA A 24 5.35 -9.81 -0.97
N HIS A 25 4.33 -9.06 -0.50
CA HIS A 25 3.05 -8.91 -1.21
C HIS A 25 3.20 -8.19 -2.57
N GLY A 26 4.05 -7.17 -2.64
CA GLY A 26 4.34 -6.51 -3.90
C GLY A 26 5.08 -7.43 -4.88
N SER A 27 6.04 -8.21 -4.38
CA SER A 27 6.77 -9.20 -5.19
C SER A 27 5.88 -10.32 -5.73
N GLN A 28 4.85 -10.73 -4.99
CA GLN A 28 3.81 -11.64 -5.49
C GLN A 28 3.11 -11.06 -6.72
N LYS A 29 2.79 -9.77 -6.69
CA LYS A 29 2.08 -9.07 -7.78
C LYS A 29 2.97 -8.85 -9.01
N LEU A 30 4.23 -8.44 -8.79
CA LEU A 30 5.14 -8.08 -9.89
C LEU A 30 5.82 -9.29 -10.52
N PHE A 31 6.34 -10.20 -9.70
CA PHE A 31 7.27 -11.25 -10.11
C PHE A 31 6.69 -12.67 -9.97
N GLY A 32 5.53 -12.82 -9.33
CA GLY A 32 4.95 -14.13 -9.04
C GLY A 32 5.69 -14.90 -7.93
N TRP A 33 6.55 -14.24 -7.16
CA TRP A 33 7.27 -14.87 -6.06
C TRP A 33 6.31 -15.32 -4.96
N PHE A 34 6.73 -16.25 -4.11
CA PHE A 34 5.96 -16.76 -2.98
C PHE A 34 4.56 -17.29 -3.37
N GLY A 35 4.43 -17.87 -4.55
CA GLY A 35 3.14 -18.38 -5.04
C GLY A 35 2.17 -17.32 -5.56
N GLY A 36 2.66 -16.12 -5.89
CA GLY A 36 1.86 -15.05 -6.48
C GLY A 36 1.59 -15.28 -7.97
N HIS A 37 0.67 -14.49 -8.53
CA HIS A 37 0.22 -14.61 -9.93
C HIS A 37 1.08 -13.81 -10.92
N GLY A 38 2.07 -13.06 -10.44
CA GLY A 38 2.87 -12.16 -11.26
C GLY A 38 2.04 -11.02 -11.85
N LEU A 39 2.69 -10.20 -12.68
CA LEU A 39 2.08 -8.98 -13.21
C LEU A 39 0.89 -9.27 -14.13
N GLU A 40 0.95 -10.32 -14.90
CA GLU A 40 -0.13 -10.68 -15.84
C GLU A 40 -1.39 -11.14 -15.10
N GLY A 41 -1.27 -12.17 -14.25
CA GLY A 41 -2.42 -12.69 -13.49
C GLY A 41 -2.99 -11.67 -12.51
N THR A 42 -2.12 -10.89 -11.85
CA THR A 42 -2.58 -9.80 -10.98
C THR A 42 -3.31 -8.72 -11.78
N GLY A 43 -2.82 -8.40 -12.99
CA GLY A 43 -3.45 -7.42 -13.88
C GLY A 43 -4.85 -7.85 -14.30
N GLN A 44 -5.02 -9.09 -14.73
CA GLN A 44 -6.33 -9.66 -15.10
C GLN A 44 -7.30 -9.64 -13.90
N TRP A 45 -6.83 -10.03 -12.72
CA TRP A 45 -7.64 -9.97 -11.51
C TRP A 45 -8.03 -8.52 -11.16
N MET A 46 -7.10 -7.57 -11.21
CA MET A 46 -7.40 -6.16 -10.95
C MET A 46 -8.42 -5.59 -11.92
N GLU A 47 -8.34 -5.97 -13.21
CA GLU A 47 -9.32 -5.58 -14.22
C GLU A 47 -10.73 -6.08 -13.84
N SER A 48 -10.85 -7.35 -13.45
CA SER A 48 -12.12 -7.97 -13.08
C SER A 48 -12.79 -7.31 -11.87
N ILE A 49 -12.02 -6.70 -10.98
CA ILE A 49 -12.52 -5.99 -9.79
C ILE A 49 -12.64 -4.46 -9.99
N GLY A 50 -12.52 -3.98 -11.23
CA GLY A 50 -12.79 -2.60 -11.63
C GLY A 50 -11.58 -1.65 -11.62
N TYR A 51 -10.35 -2.12 -11.38
CA TYR A 51 -9.12 -1.34 -11.54
C TYR A 51 -8.62 -1.42 -13.00
N THR A 52 -9.00 -0.45 -13.82
CA THR A 52 -8.70 -0.41 -15.26
C THR A 52 -7.79 0.79 -15.60
N PRO A 53 -6.68 0.60 -16.37
CA PRO A 53 -6.19 -0.67 -16.94
C PRO A 53 -5.59 -1.58 -15.85
N GLY A 54 -5.93 -2.87 -15.88
CA GLY A 54 -5.53 -3.81 -14.83
C GLY A 54 -4.03 -3.98 -14.67
N ARG A 55 -3.29 -4.13 -15.79
CA ARG A 55 -1.83 -4.27 -15.76
C ARG A 55 -1.14 -3.04 -15.16
N ALA A 56 -1.57 -1.82 -15.52
CA ALA A 56 -1.02 -0.59 -14.96
C ALA A 56 -1.33 -0.50 -13.44
N SER A 57 -2.54 -0.85 -13.05
CA SER A 57 -2.96 -0.89 -11.64
C SER A 57 -2.14 -1.90 -10.83
N ALA A 58 -1.90 -3.10 -11.37
CA ALA A 58 -1.05 -4.13 -10.77
C ALA A 58 0.41 -3.66 -10.64
N THR A 59 0.94 -2.99 -11.67
CA THR A 59 2.30 -2.42 -11.63
C THR A 59 2.42 -1.37 -10.53
N MET A 60 1.47 -0.43 -10.46
CA MET A 60 1.48 0.64 -9.46
C MET A 60 1.36 0.10 -8.04
N ALA A 61 0.41 -0.82 -7.80
CA ALA A 61 0.24 -1.43 -6.49
C ALA A 61 1.46 -2.26 -6.08
N GLY A 62 1.95 -3.11 -6.97
CA GLY A 62 3.14 -3.93 -6.71
C GLY A 62 4.40 -3.10 -6.49
N ALA A 63 4.60 -2.02 -7.26
CA ALA A 63 5.71 -1.10 -7.08
C ALA A 63 5.63 -0.32 -5.76
N ALA A 64 4.45 0.17 -5.40
CA ALA A 64 4.23 0.87 -4.13
C ALA A 64 4.45 -0.05 -2.92
N GLU A 65 3.98 -1.29 -3.00
CA GLU A 65 4.18 -2.29 -1.94
C GLU A 65 5.64 -2.77 -1.87
N THR A 66 6.24 -3.17 -3.00
CA THR A 66 7.63 -3.65 -3.02
C THR A 66 8.61 -2.52 -2.70
N GLY A 67 8.51 -1.42 -3.44
CA GLY A 67 9.42 -0.28 -3.28
C GLY A 67 9.21 0.41 -1.94
N GLY A 68 7.95 0.72 -1.59
CA GLY A 68 7.62 1.28 -0.29
C GLY A 68 8.03 0.39 0.87
N GLY A 69 7.79 -0.92 0.75
CA GLY A 69 8.17 -1.91 1.76
C GLY A 69 9.69 -1.99 1.97
N VAL A 70 10.46 -2.09 0.90
CA VAL A 70 11.93 -2.12 0.96
C VAL A 70 12.49 -0.82 1.54
N LEU A 71 12.00 0.33 1.08
CA LEU A 71 12.42 1.63 1.58
C LEU A 71 12.08 1.82 3.07
N LEU A 72 10.89 1.39 3.50
CA LEU A 72 10.51 1.37 4.92
C LEU A 72 11.45 0.48 5.74
N ALA A 73 11.71 -0.75 5.29
CA ALA A 73 12.60 -1.67 6.01
C ALA A 73 13.99 -1.07 6.20
N LEU A 74 14.54 -0.45 5.16
CA LEU A 74 15.83 0.24 5.18
C LEU A 74 15.80 1.57 5.96
N GLY A 75 14.61 2.16 6.16
CA GLY A 75 14.43 3.49 6.71
C GLY A 75 15.00 4.56 5.79
N LEU A 76 14.67 4.49 4.51
CA LEU A 76 15.08 5.45 3.48
C LEU A 76 13.86 6.13 2.87
N ALA A 77 13.93 7.45 2.75
CA ALA A 77 12.82 8.28 2.26
C ALA A 77 11.50 7.93 2.99
N THR A 78 11.58 7.76 4.30
CA THR A 78 10.54 7.18 5.15
C THR A 78 9.17 7.83 4.99
N PRO A 79 9.02 9.18 4.85
CA PRO A 79 7.72 9.80 4.61
C PRO A 79 7.07 9.33 3.30
N ALA A 80 7.86 9.26 2.21
CA ALA A 80 7.35 8.86 0.90
C ALA A 80 7.05 7.36 0.86
N ALA A 81 7.96 6.54 1.44
CA ALA A 81 7.81 5.09 1.49
C ALA A 81 6.55 4.68 2.27
N GLY A 82 6.35 5.28 3.45
CA GLY A 82 5.19 4.97 4.28
C GLY A 82 3.88 5.49 3.68
N ALA A 83 3.89 6.67 3.05
CA ALA A 83 2.71 7.19 2.37
C ALA A 83 2.33 6.31 1.16
N ALA A 84 3.29 5.89 0.34
CA ALA A 84 3.04 5.01 -0.81
C ALA A 84 2.46 3.65 -0.37
N ALA A 85 3.05 3.03 0.68
CA ALA A 85 2.56 1.80 1.26
C ALA A 85 1.14 1.95 1.84
N ALA A 86 0.88 3.03 2.58
CA ALA A 86 -0.45 3.32 3.12
C ALA A 86 -1.49 3.52 2.02
N GLY A 87 -1.15 4.22 0.93
CA GLY A 87 -2.00 4.40 -0.24
C GLY A 87 -2.34 3.08 -0.94
N ALA A 88 -1.36 2.20 -1.14
CA ALA A 88 -1.58 0.87 -1.69
C ALA A 88 -2.52 0.04 -0.80
N MET A 89 -2.32 0.10 0.51
CA MET A 89 -3.18 -0.59 1.48
C MET A 89 -4.59 0.00 1.52
N ALA A 90 -4.78 1.29 1.35
CA ALA A 90 -6.11 1.89 1.22
C ALA A 90 -6.83 1.40 -0.05
N GLY A 91 -6.10 1.25 -1.17
CA GLY A 91 -6.63 0.62 -2.38
C GLY A 91 -7.06 -0.83 -2.15
N ALA A 92 -6.25 -1.63 -1.45
CA ALA A 92 -6.57 -2.99 -1.08
C ALA A 92 -7.78 -3.04 -0.13
N ALA A 93 -7.83 -2.18 0.89
CA ALA A 93 -8.94 -2.10 1.82
C ALA A 93 -10.27 -1.81 1.11
N ALA A 94 -10.27 -0.96 0.08
CA ALA A 94 -11.46 -0.65 -0.70
C ALA A 94 -12.03 -1.88 -1.44
N VAL A 95 -11.19 -2.84 -1.82
CA VAL A 95 -11.63 -4.11 -2.44
C VAL A 95 -12.31 -5.00 -1.41
N HIS A 96 -11.76 -5.07 -0.21
CA HIS A 96 -12.23 -5.93 0.86
C HIS A 96 -13.37 -5.32 1.70
N ALA A 97 -13.65 -4.02 1.54
CA ALA A 97 -14.68 -3.31 2.31
C ALA A 97 -16.09 -3.95 2.26
N PRO A 98 -16.55 -4.48 1.11
CA PRO A 98 -17.86 -5.15 1.06
C PRO A 98 -17.97 -6.41 1.95
N GLN A 99 -16.84 -7.06 2.27
CA GLN A 99 -16.79 -8.25 3.15
C GLN A 99 -16.74 -7.89 4.65
N GLY A 100 -16.78 -6.59 4.98
CA GLY A 100 -16.74 -6.11 6.35
C GLY A 100 -15.32 -5.96 6.90
N PHE A 101 -15.19 -5.86 8.21
CA PHE A 101 -13.91 -5.56 8.87
C PHE A 101 -13.00 -6.79 8.96
N PHE A 102 -13.49 -7.89 9.51
CA PHE A 102 -12.64 -9.02 9.93
C PHE A 102 -12.04 -9.80 8.77
N ALA A 103 -10.72 -10.03 8.83
CA ALA A 103 -9.95 -10.76 7.83
C ALA A 103 -10.45 -12.21 7.62
N GLN A 104 -11.00 -12.85 8.67
CA GLN A 104 -11.58 -14.20 8.60
C GLN A 104 -12.75 -14.29 7.60
N SER A 105 -13.47 -13.18 7.39
CA SER A 105 -14.55 -13.07 6.42
C SER A 105 -14.10 -12.47 5.08
N GLY A 106 -12.79 -12.33 4.86
CA GLY A 106 -12.25 -11.66 3.69
C GLY A 106 -12.23 -10.13 3.79
N GLY A 107 -12.46 -9.56 4.99
CA GLY A 107 -12.57 -8.14 5.25
C GLY A 107 -11.24 -7.39 5.20
N TYR A 108 -11.31 -6.07 5.41
CA TYR A 108 -10.19 -5.17 5.18
C TYR A 108 -9.22 -5.00 6.37
N GLU A 109 -9.42 -5.69 7.50
CA GLU A 109 -8.62 -5.58 8.74
C GLU A 109 -7.11 -5.62 8.48
N TYR A 110 -6.66 -6.59 7.68
CA TYR A 110 -5.25 -6.79 7.39
C TYR A 110 -4.64 -5.61 6.62
N ALA A 111 -5.31 -5.17 5.57
CA ALA A 111 -4.87 -4.03 4.78
C ALA A 111 -4.90 -2.73 5.61
N ALA A 112 -5.94 -2.53 6.43
CA ALA A 112 -6.05 -1.37 7.32
C ALA A 112 -4.92 -1.35 8.35
N SER A 113 -4.60 -2.48 8.98
CA SER A 113 -3.53 -2.59 9.98
C SER A 113 -2.16 -2.30 9.38
N LEU A 114 -1.83 -2.88 8.21
CA LEU A 114 -0.58 -2.59 7.52
C LEU A 114 -0.50 -1.14 7.06
N GLY A 115 -1.59 -0.60 6.51
CA GLY A 115 -1.66 0.79 6.06
C GLY A 115 -1.47 1.78 7.21
N LEU A 116 -2.14 1.55 8.35
CA LEU A 116 -1.98 2.37 9.55
C LEU A 116 -0.55 2.31 10.09
N THR A 117 0.04 1.12 10.13
CA THR A 117 1.43 0.96 10.59
C THR A 117 2.40 1.69 9.67
N ALA A 118 2.25 1.58 8.34
CA ALA A 118 3.08 2.28 7.37
C ALA A 118 2.92 3.81 7.48
N ALA A 119 1.71 4.31 7.65
CA ALA A 119 1.44 5.74 7.87
C ALA A 119 2.05 6.22 9.19
N SER A 120 1.93 5.44 10.26
CA SER A 120 2.52 5.75 11.56
C SER A 120 4.04 5.84 11.50
N LEU A 121 4.68 4.92 10.76
CA LEU A 121 6.13 4.95 10.52
C LEU A 121 6.56 6.18 9.71
N ALA A 122 5.76 6.60 8.71
CA ALA A 122 6.01 7.83 7.96
C ALA A 122 6.00 9.06 8.88
N VAL A 123 5.03 9.11 9.81
CA VAL A 123 4.85 10.24 10.75
C VAL A 123 5.93 10.25 11.84
N THR A 124 6.24 9.08 12.43
CA THR A 124 7.24 8.99 13.51
C THR A 124 8.67 9.13 13.01
N GLY A 125 8.89 8.89 11.72
CA GLY A 125 10.21 8.88 11.11
C GLY A 125 10.96 7.57 11.32
N PRO A 126 12.17 7.46 10.73
CA PRO A 126 12.89 6.20 10.61
C PRO A 126 13.65 5.75 11.88
N GLY A 127 13.88 6.64 12.83
CA GLY A 127 14.81 6.40 13.95
C GLY A 127 16.27 6.51 13.53
N ARG A 128 17.18 6.35 14.51
CA ARG A 128 18.64 6.51 14.30
C ARG A 128 19.28 5.32 13.57
N ILE A 129 18.69 4.12 13.64
CA ILE A 129 19.17 2.93 12.96
C ILE A 129 18.51 2.88 11.56
N SER A 130 18.88 3.79 10.66
CA SER A 130 18.22 3.95 9.35
C SER A 130 19.15 4.60 8.32
N LEU A 131 18.88 4.38 7.04
CA LEU A 131 19.61 5.04 5.96
C LEU A 131 19.31 6.56 5.91
N ASP A 132 18.09 6.99 6.23
CA ASP A 132 17.79 8.42 6.34
C ASP A 132 18.68 9.12 7.38
N HIS A 133 18.95 8.46 8.52
CA HIS A 133 19.86 9.00 9.51
C HIS A 133 21.30 9.05 9.01
N LEU A 134 21.76 7.99 8.33
CA LEU A 134 23.10 7.93 7.73
C LEU A 134 23.33 9.05 6.69
N PHE A 135 22.28 9.38 5.91
CA PHE A 135 22.30 10.46 4.91
C PHE A 135 21.87 11.83 5.45
N GLY A 136 21.91 12.04 6.77
CA GLY A 136 21.61 13.32 7.39
C GLY A 136 20.15 13.78 7.17
N HIS A 137 19.23 12.84 7.06
CA HIS A 137 17.80 13.09 6.83
C HIS A 137 17.50 13.89 5.54
N ALA A 138 18.32 13.71 4.48
CA ALA A 138 18.13 14.41 3.21
C ALA A 138 16.73 14.13 2.59
N PHE A 139 16.22 12.91 2.76
CA PHE A 139 14.93 12.43 2.23
C PHE A 139 13.84 12.31 3.30
N ASN A 140 14.06 12.90 4.48
CA ASN A 140 13.12 12.89 5.60
C ASN A 140 13.05 14.29 6.22
N LYS A 141 12.45 15.23 5.51
CA LYS A 141 12.23 16.61 5.96
C LYS A 141 10.77 16.80 6.36
N ASP A 142 10.50 17.60 7.38
CA ASP A 142 9.16 17.82 7.93
C ASP A 142 8.12 18.23 6.88
N TRP A 143 8.52 19.10 5.92
CA TRP A 143 7.63 19.53 4.84
C TRP A 143 7.25 18.42 3.85
N MET A 144 8.06 17.36 3.73
CA MET A 144 7.78 16.23 2.84
C MET A 144 6.57 15.44 3.31
N LEU A 145 6.36 15.33 4.62
CA LEU A 145 5.26 14.55 5.19
C LEU A 145 3.89 15.02 4.68
N PRO A 146 3.45 16.27 4.88
CA PRO A 146 2.16 16.71 4.36
C PRO A 146 2.09 16.67 2.84
N ALA A 147 3.18 16.95 2.13
CA ALA A 147 3.21 16.93 0.67
C ALA A 147 2.98 15.53 0.11
N VAL A 148 3.68 14.50 0.64
CA VAL A 148 3.51 13.12 0.15
C VAL A 148 2.15 12.55 0.53
N PHE A 149 1.63 12.83 1.74
CA PHE A 149 0.29 12.36 2.13
C PHE A 149 -0.80 13.04 1.29
N ALA A 150 -0.67 14.32 0.97
CA ALA A 150 -1.61 15.01 0.08
C ALA A 150 -1.57 14.41 -1.34
N ALA A 151 -0.38 14.21 -1.90
CA ALA A 151 -0.22 13.64 -3.24
C ALA A 151 -0.73 12.19 -3.33
N VAL A 152 -0.30 11.33 -2.41
CA VAL A 152 -0.72 9.91 -2.37
C VAL A 152 -2.21 9.81 -2.04
N GLY A 153 -2.70 10.60 -1.08
CA GLY A 153 -4.12 10.64 -0.72
C GLY A 153 -5.01 11.02 -1.90
N ALA A 154 -4.64 12.07 -2.65
CA ALA A 154 -5.36 12.48 -3.85
C ALA A 154 -5.33 11.40 -4.94
N ALA A 155 -4.15 10.80 -5.19
CA ALA A 155 -4.02 9.70 -6.16
C ALA A 155 -4.87 8.49 -5.76
N THR A 156 -4.81 8.08 -4.49
CA THR A 156 -5.60 6.96 -3.96
C THR A 156 -7.10 7.24 -4.05
N ALA A 157 -7.54 8.43 -3.66
CA ALA A 157 -8.95 8.83 -3.75
C ALA A 157 -9.44 8.80 -5.21
N TYR A 158 -8.63 9.27 -6.15
CA TYR A 158 -8.95 9.22 -7.58
C TYR A 158 -9.06 7.79 -8.10
N VAL A 159 -8.08 6.93 -7.79
CA VAL A 159 -8.03 5.54 -8.26
C VAL A 159 -9.17 4.73 -7.67
N VAL A 160 -9.36 4.78 -6.35
CA VAL A 160 -10.47 4.08 -5.65
C VAL A 160 -11.83 4.62 -6.09
N GLY A 161 -11.98 5.94 -6.18
CA GLY A 161 -13.23 6.55 -6.65
C GLY A 161 -13.57 6.16 -8.09
N SER A 162 -12.57 6.07 -8.97
CA SER A 162 -12.75 5.62 -10.35
C SER A 162 -13.15 4.15 -10.42
N ARG A 163 -12.50 3.29 -9.63
CA ARG A 163 -12.86 1.88 -9.47
C ARG A 163 -14.30 1.72 -8.98
N ASN A 164 -14.68 2.41 -7.91
CA ASN A 164 -16.03 2.28 -7.33
C ASN A 164 -17.12 2.74 -8.31
N ARG A 165 -16.88 3.78 -9.10
CA ARG A 165 -17.81 4.21 -10.16
C ARG A 165 -18.00 3.14 -11.24
N ARG A 166 -16.94 2.43 -11.64
CA ARG A 166 -17.02 1.36 -12.64
C ARG A 166 -17.80 0.17 -12.12
N VAL A 167 -17.48 -0.30 -10.90
CA VAL A 167 -18.17 -1.42 -10.25
C VAL A 167 -19.67 -1.13 -10.11
N ARG A 168 -20.04 0.09 -9.71
CA ARG A 168 -21.44 0.48 -9.62
C ARG A 168 -22.15 0.46 -10.98
N LYS A 169 -21.51 0.98 -12.03
CA LYS A 169 -22.08 0.96 -13.39
C LYS A 169 -22.26 -0.46 -13.94
N GLN A 170 -21.33 -1.37 -13.62
CA GLN A 170 -21.47 -2.78 -14.00
C GLN A 170 -22.68 -3.41 -13.31
N ALA A 171 -22.84 -3.21 -12.01
CA ALA A 171 -24.00 -3.71 -11.27
C ALA A 171 -25.34 -3.11 -11.74
N GLU A 172 -25.36 -1.83 -12.12
CA GLU A 172 -26.57 -1.18 -12.68
C GLU A 172 -26.92 -1.75 -14.07
N GLY A 173 -25.91 -2.06 -14.92
CA GLY A 173 -26.10 -2.65 -16.25
C GLY A 173 -26.58 -4.10 -16.22
N GLU A 174 -26.15 -4.89 -15.23
CA GLU A 174 -26.62 -6.27 -15.04
C GLU A 174 -28.10 -6.36 -14.58
N GLN A 175 -28.63 -5.29 -14.01
CA GLN A 175 -30.03 -5.21 -13.52
C GLN A 175 -30.99 -4.65 -14.57
N ASP A 176 -30.55 -4.30 -15.79
CA ASP A 176 -31.41 -3.77 -16.83
C ASP A 176 -32.18 -4.93 -17.50
N PRO A 177 -33.54 -4.97 -17.40
CA PRO A 177 -34.41 -6.07 -17.93
C PRO A 177 -34.28 -6.27 -19.45
N LEU A 178 -33.66 -5.35 -20.20
CA LEU A 178 -33.50 -5.46 -21.64
C LEU A 178 -32.39 -6.48 -22.05
N PHE A 179 -31.63 -6.99 -21.10
CA PHE A 179 -30.62 -8.05 -21.33
C PHE A 179 -31.17 -9.49 -21.10
N GLU A 180 -32.39 -9.65 -20.62
CA GLU A 180 -33.07 -10.96 -20.41
C GLU A 180 -33.95 -11.41 -21.58
N ALA A 181 -33.86 -10.77 -22.73
CA ALA A 181 -34.69 -11.09 -23.91
C ALA A 181 -33.90 -11.82 -25.02
#